data_5868f9c4203896c55613e71c88af923b
#
_entry.id   5868f9c4203896c55613e71c88af923b
#
_cell.length_a   1.000
_cell.length_b   1.000
_cell.length_c   1.000
_cell.angle_alpha   90.00
_cell.angle_beta   90.00
_cell.angle_gamma   90.00
#
_symmetry.space_group_name_H-M   'P 1'
#
loop_
_entity.id
_entity.type
_entity.pdbx_description
1 polymer ?
#
loop_
_entity_poly.entity_id
_entity_poly.type
_entity_poly.pdbx_seq_one_letter_code
_entity_poly.pdbx_strand_id
1 'polypeptide(L)'
;MFKSAAVVFTAKAKRKIGYVDMREGSNLISKRIVGNNKNGHIVDRYLDTVKCLDCDTENIIFPLVNTQEEIDFVDNLLIKENILNQKFIIFAVGTNWINKCWSVENFAKLSDLLAKYKLKVVLIGFGKDDEQKSQAIIKLARDNNIINFVGKTSLMQTARLIKLSKAVVGGDTGNLHLAAALNIPAIMLMGPTDPNRNGPYRQSENVILAGHECDGCWKRTCAKNIDCLASIKPNQVIEKLRQSELLKDE
;
A
#
# COMPACT_ATOMS: atom_id res chain seq x y z
N MET A 1 -9.20 -5.33 23.52
CA MET A 1 -10.01 -4.11 23.75
C MET A 1 -11.39 -4.33 23.15
N PHE A 2 -12.46 -4.08 23.90
CA PHE A 2 -13.85 -4.30 23.46
C PHE A 2 -14.44 -3.13 22.63
N LYS A 3 -13.61 -2.38 21.90
CA LYS A 3 -14.04 -1.17 21.17
C LYS A 3 -15.11 -1.48 20.10
N SER A 4 -14.90 -2.49 19.28
CA SER A 4 -15.83 -2.88 18.21
C SER A 4 -17.15 -3.40 18.79
N ALA A 5 -17.10 -4.20 19.85
CA ALA A 5 -18.28 -4.67 20.54
C ALA A 5 -19.11 -3.52 21.13
N ALA A 6 -18.47 -2.53 21.77
CA ALA A 6 -19.16 -1.37 22.33
C ALA A 6 -19.88 -0.56 21.23
N VAL A 7 -19.22 -0.31 20.10
CA VAL A 7 -19.84 0.41 18.96
C VAL A 7 -21.04 -0.37 18.42
N VAL A 8 -20.91 -1.67 18.24
CA VAL A 8 -22.00 -2.51 17.74
C VAL A 8 -23.15 -2.60 18.77
N PHE A 9 -22.83 -2.66 20.06
CA PHE A 9 -23.84 -2.70 21.13
C PHE A 9 -24.69 -1.43 21.15
N THR A 10 -24.05 -0.26 21.09
CA THR A 10 -24.73 1.04 21.13
C THR A 10 -25.44 1.39 19.81
N ALA A 11 -25.08 0.76 18.69
CA ALA A 11 -25.72 1.00 17.40
C ALA A 11 -27.20 0.58 17.42
N LYS A 12 -28.11 1.50 17.07
CA LYS A 12 -29.56 1.25 16.90
C LYS A 12 -29.86 0.57 15.55
N ALA A 13 -29.18 -0.55 15.25
CA ALA A 13 -29.34 -1.27 14.00
C ALA A 13 -30.28 -2.47 14.14
N LYS A 14 -31.18 -2.67 13.18
CA LYS A 14 -32.11 -3.83 13.15
C LYS A 14 -31.35 -5.16 12.96
N ARG A 15 -30.27 -5.15 12.21
CA ARG A 15 -29.41 -6.32 11.98
C ARG A 15 -27.98 -5.96 12.35
N LYS A 16 -27.35 -6.80 13.15
CA LYS A 16 -25.94 -6.70 13.52
C LYS A 16 -25.27 -7.97 13.05
N ILE A 17 -24.33 -7.84 12.14
CA ILE A 17 -23.66 -8.93 11.46
C ILE A 17 -22.15 -8.77 11.56
N GLY A 18 -21.42 -9.84 11.54
CA GLY A 18 -19.97 -9.83 11.50
C GLY A 18 -19.40 -11.12 10.93
N TYR A 19 -18.19 -11.03 10.41
CA TYR A 19 -17.52 -12.18 9.81
C TYR A 19 -17.09 -13.21 10.87
N VAL A 20 -16.85 -14.44 10.43
CA VAL A 20 -16.60 -15.61 11.28
C VAL A 20 -15.54 -15.42 12.37
N ASP A 21 -14.54 -14.59 12.11
CA ASP A 21 -13.41 -14.32 12.99
C ASP A 21 -13.54 -13.00 13.77
N MET A 22 -14.80 -12.61 14.08
CA MET A 22 -15.07 -11.49 14.97
C MET A 22 -14.30 -11.62 16.29
N ARG A 23 -13.75 -10.49 16.74
CA ARG A 23 -12.96 -10.41 17.97
C ARG A 23 -13.68 -9.55 19.02
N GLU A 24 -13.12 -9.51 20.21
CA GLU A 24 -13.51 -8.55 21.28
C GLU A 24 -14.97 -8.68 21.74
N GLY A 25 -15.53 -9.90 21.74
CA GLY A 25 -16.90 -10.14 22.19
C GLY A 25 -17.99 -9.73 21.18
N SER A 26 -17.64 -9.22 20.00
CA SER A 26 -18.62 -8.83 18.95
C SER A 26 -19.49 -10.02 18.51
N ASN A 27 -18.99 -11.24 18.63
CA ASN A 27 -19.73 -12.46 18.35
C ASN A 27 -20.91 -12.72 19.30
N LEU A 28 -20.98 -12.07 20.47
CA LEU A 28 -22.10 -12.20 21.41
C LEU A 28 -23.30 -11.32 21.00
N ILE A 29 -23.05 -10.28 20.20
CA ILE A 29 -24.07 -9.27 19.86
C ILE A 29 -24.29 -9.12 18.36
N SER A 30 -23.60 -9.90 17.55
CA SER A 30 -23.73 -9.90 16.09
C SER A 30 -23.97 -11.29 15.54
N LYS A 31 -24.82 -11.41 14.52
CA LYS A 31 -24.98 -12.66 13.79
C LYS A 31 -23.72 -12.99 13.04
N ARG A 32 -23.16 -14.18 13.28
CA ARG A 32 -21.98 -14.67 12.60
C ARG A 32 -22.27 -15.06 11.16
N ILE A 33 -21.43 -14.58 10.24
CA ILE A 33 -21.46 -14.96 8.83
C ILE A 33 -20.18 -15.73 8.50
N VAL A 34 -20.32 -16.76 7.70
CA VAL A 34 -19.22 -17.50 7.08
C VAL A 34 -19.45 -17.40 5.57
N GLY A 35 -18.61 -16.63 4.88
CA GLY A 35 -18.64 -16.55 3.43
C GLY A 35 -17.68 -17.52 2.77
N ASN A 36 -17.75 -17.61 1.44
CA ASN A 36 -16.90 -18.48 0.62
C ASN A 36 -15.42 -18.04 0.64
N ASN A 37 -15.17 -16.77 0.91
CA ASN A 37 -13.83 -16.18 0.87
C ASN A 37 -13.12 -16.16 2.23
N LYS A 38 -13.47 -17.07 3.15
CA LYS A 38 -12.88 -17.12 4.51
C LYS A 38 -11.34 -17.09 4.50
N ASN A 39 -10.71 -17.75 3.55
CA ASN A 39 -9.26 -17.82 3.40
C ASN A 39 -8.74 -16.95 2.25
N GLY A 40 -9.61 -16.15 1.63
CA GLY A 40 -9.28 -15.26 0.53
C GLY A 40 -8.85 -13.88 0.96
N HIS A 41 -8.78 -12.99 -0.02
CA HIS A 41 -8.40 -11.59 0.19
C HIS A 41 -9.37 -10.86 1.12
N ILE A 42 -8.86 -9.93 1.92
CA ILE A 42 -9.65 -9.21 2.93
C ILE A 42 -10.83 -8.42 2.32
N VAL A 43 -10.68 -7.90 1.10
CA VAL A 43 -11.76 -7.23 0.37
C VAL A 43 -12.90 -8.21 0.09
N ASP A 44 -12.59 -9.39 -0.45
CA ASP A 44 -13.60 -10.41 -0.78
C ASP A 44 -14.31 -10.92 0.48
N ARG A 45 -13.60 -11.01 1.61
CA ARG A 45 -14.20 -11.31 2.92
C ARG A 45 -15.18 -10.23 3.39
N TYR A 46 -14.89 -8.96 3.13
CA TYR A 46 -15.83 -7.87 3.42
C TYR A 46 -17.05 -7.92 2.49
N LEU A 47 -16.84 -8.28 1.21
CA LEU A 47 -17.95 -8.46 0.26
C LEU A 47 -18.86 -9.63 0.65
N ASP A 48 -18.33 -10.74 1.12
CA ASP A 48 -19.13 -11.83 1.72
C ASP A 48 -20.11 -11.29 2.79
N THR A 49 -19.64 -10.31 3.59
CA THR A 49 -20.46 -9.74 4.66
C THR A 49 -21.65 -8.96 4.12
N VAL A 50 -21.49 -8.17 3.04
CA VAL A 50 -22.56 -7.37 2.45
C VAL A 50 -23.44 -8.19 1.50
N LYS A 51 -22.92 -9.25 0.91
CA LYS A 51 -23.68 -10.20 0.10
C LYS A 51 -24.83 -10.83 0.86
N CYS A 52 -24.68 -11.09 2.16
CA CYS A 52 -25.77 -11.60 3.01
C CYS A 52 -26.90 -10.57 3.26
N LEU A 53 -26.76 -9.35 2.79
CA LEU A 53 -27.76 -8.28 2.80
C LEU A 53 -28.36 -8.04 1.41
N ASP A 54 -28.22 -9.01 0.50
CA ASP A 54 -28.69 -8.97 -0.89
C ASP A 54 -28.09 -7.80 -1.71
N CYS A 55 -26.86 -7.35 -1.33
CA CYS A 55 -26.11 -6.36 -2.10
C CYS A 55 -25.42 -7.02 -3.31
N ASP A 56 -25.40 -6.31 -4.44
CA ASP A 56 -24.54 -6.70 -5.57
C ASP A 56 -23.06 -6.61 -5.17
N THR A 57 -22.34 -7.69 -5.40
CA THR A 57 -20.90 -7.81 -5.11
C THR A 57 -20.09 -8.24 -6.33
N GLU A 58 -20.69 -8.24 -7.53
CA GLU A 58 -20.00 -8.62 -8.77
C GLU A 58 -19.18 -7.45 -9.32
N ASN A 59 -19.74 -6.24 -9.25
CA ASN A 59 -19.10 -5.02 -9.71
C ASN A 59 -18.38 -4.31 -8.55
N ILE A 60 -17.11 -4.62 -8.37
CA ILE A 60 -16.29 -4.02 -7.32
C ILE A 60 -15.70 -2.70 -7.81
N ILE A 61 -16.17 -1.61 -7.25
CA ILE A 61 -15.73 -0.25 -7.57
C ILE A 61 -15.17 0.41 -6.31
N PHE A 62 -14.02 1.06 -6.45
CA PHE A 62 -13.45 1.94 -5.43
C PHE A 62 -13.68 3.40 -5.88
N PRO A 63 -14.75 4.08 -5.40
CA PRO A 63 -15.17 5.38 -5.93
C PRO A 63 -14.30 6.52 -5.39
N LEU A 64 -13.04 6.56 -5.80
CA LEU A 64 -12.10 7.60 -5.42
C LEU A 64 -12.12 8.73 -6.45
N VAL A 65 -12.88 9.79 -6.14
CA VAL A 65 -13.03 10.97 -6.99
C VAL A 65 -12.33 12.16 -6.35
N ASN A 66 -11.44 12.80 -7.08
CA ASN A 66 -10.78 14.03 -6.64
C ASN A 66 -11.64 15.25 -6.97
N THR A 67 -11.67 16.22 -6.07
CA THR A 67 -12.20 17.56 -6.34
C THR A 67 -11.26 18.34 -7.26
N GLN A 68 -11.75 19.41 -7.89
CA GLN A 68 -10.91 20.27 -8.71
C GLN A 68 -9.77 20.90 -7.90
N GLU A 69 -10.04 21.30 -6.66
CA GLU A 69 -9.03 21.86 -5.74
C GLU A 69 -7.87 20.88 -5.47
N GLU A 70 -8.19 19.57 -5.27
CA GLU A 70 -7.18 18.53 -5.06
C GLU A 70 -6.35 18.27 -6.32
N ILE A 71 -7.00 18.34 -7.49
CA ILE A 71 -6.33 18.21 -8.79
C ILE A 71 -5.35 19.37 -8.97
N ASP A 72 -5.84 20.59 -8.85
CA ASP A 72 -5.04 21.82 -9.03
C ASP A 72 -3.87 21.88 -8.06
N PHE A 73 -4.08 21.47 -6.80
CA PHE A 73 -3.03 21.41 -5.80
C PHE A 73 -1.89 20.47 -6.22
N VAL A 74 -2.22 19.23 -6.63
CA VAL A 74 -1.20 18.25 -7.03
C VAL A 74 -0.51 18.67 -8.32
N ASP A 75 -1.26 19.16 -9.30
CA ASP A 75 -0.71 19.60 -10.57
C ASP A 75 0.27 20.78 -10.36
N ASN A 76 -0.05 21.74 -9.46
CA ASN A 76 0.85 22.82 -9.06
C ASN A 76 2.13 22.32 -8.36
N LEU A 77 2.02 21.27 -7.49
CA LEU A 77 3.20 20.65 -6.89
C LEU A 77 4.11 20.04 -7.97
N LEU A 78 3.53 19.33 -8.93
CA LEU A 78 4.28 18.69 -10.02
C LEU A 78 4.91 19.72 -10.98
N ILE A 79 4.21 20.84 -11.24
CA ILE A 79 4.74 21.97 -12.02
C ILE A 79 5.95 22.59 -11.32
N LYS A 80 5.85 22.86 -10.02
CA LYS A 80 6.93 23.44 -9.21
C LYS A 80 8.20 22.60 -9.24
N GLU A 81 8.06 21.29 -9.27
CA GLU A 81 9.18 20.33 -9.36
C GLU A 81 9.58 19.99 -10.82
N ASN A 82 8.92 20.62 -11.82
CA ASN A 82 9.13 20.39 -13.25
C ASN A 82 8.91 18.93 -13.70
N ILE A 83 7.93 18.23 -13.12
CA ILE A 83 7.65 16.82 -13.41
C ILE A 83 6.22 16.52 -13.86
N LEU A 84 5.35 17.53 -14.05
CA LEU A 84 3.95 17.31 -14.42
C LEU A 84 3.78 16.39 -15.65
N ASN A 85 4.67 16.52 -16.64
CA ASN A 85 4.64 15.74 -17.87
C ASN A 85 5.74 14.66 -17.93
N GLN A 86 6.39 14.37 -16.81
CA GLN A 86 7.43 13.35 -16.73
C GLN A 86 6.87 12.04 -16.17
N LYS A 87 7.47 10.93 -16.57
CA LYS A 87 7.17 9.62 -15.99
C LYS A 87 7.84 9.51 -14.62
N PHE A 88 7.09 9.10 -13.60
CA PHE A 88 7.63 8.88 -12.27
C PHE A 88 7.03 7.65 -11.59
N ILE A 89 7.78 7.12 -10.62
CA ILE A 89 7.38 6.05 -9.73
C ILE A 89 7.31 6.62 -8.32
N ILE A 90 6.31 6.18 -7.55
CA ILE A 90 6.13 6.59 -6.16
C ILE A 90 6.78 5.56 -5.24
N PHE A 91 7.54 6.02 -4.24
CA PHE A 91 7.98 5.22 -3.11
C PHE A 91 7.17 5.58 -1.88
N ALA A 92 6.40 4.62 -1.35
CA ALA A 92 5.73 4.71 -0.06
C ALA A 92 6.73 4.29 1.04
N VAL A 93 7.38 5.28 1.68
CA VAL A 93 8.57 5.03 2.53
C VAL A 93 8.24 4.51 3.92
N GLY A 94 6.99 4.67 4.38
CA GLY A 94 6.56 4.33 5.73
C GLY A 94 5.45 3.30 5.81
N THR A 95 5.43 2.62 6.94
CA THR A 95 4.33 1.73 7.36
C THR A 95 4.16 1.81 8.89
N ASN A 96 2.98 1.38 9.38
CA ASN A 96 2.71 1.34 10.83
C ASN A 96 3.50 0.25 11.59
N TRP A 97 4.13 -0.70 10.89
CA TRP A 97 4.94 -1.77 11.47
C TRP A 97 6.36 -1.65 10.94
N ILE A 98 7.32 -1.55 11.83
CA ILE A 98 8.72 -1.37 11.45
C ILE A 98 9.25 -2.50 10.56
N ASN A 99 8.83 -3.73 10.80
CA ASN A 99 9.24 -4.91 10.02
C ASN A 99 8.54 -5.03 8.65
N LYS A 100 7.67 -4.10 8.29
CA LYS A 100 7.12 -3.92 6.94
C LYS A 100 7.79 -2.77 6.19
N CYS A 101 8.70 -2.04 6.81
CA CYS A 101 9.46 -0.99 6.15
C CYS A 101 10.63 -1.59 5.38
N TRP A 102 10.79 -1.19 4.14
CA TRP A 102 12.01 -1.48 3.39
C TRP A 102 13.10 -0.49 3.79
N SER A 103 14.37 -0.91 3.70
CA SER A 103 15.47 -0.07 4.19
C SER A 103 15.68 1.17 3.32
N VAL A 104 16.15 2.25 3.94
CA VAL A 104 16.46 3.51 3.25
C VAL A 104 17.56 3.32 2.19
N GLU A 105 18.52 2.44 2.45
CA GLU A 105 19.61 2.08 1.51
C GLU A 105 19.07 1.41 0.25
N ASN A 106 18.10 0.53 0.41
CA ASN A 106 17.49 -0.17 -0.72
C ASN A 106 16.62 0.78 -1.55
N PHE A 107 15.85 1.69 -0.92
CA PHE A 107 15.11 2.74 -1.65
C PHE A 107 16.07 3.66 -2.41
N ALA A 108 17.17 4.09 -1.81
CA ALA A 108 18.16 4.93 -2.48
C ALA A 108 18.79 4.21 -3.69
N LYS A 109 19.20 2.95 -3.52
CA LYS A 109 19.75 2.13 -4.62
C LYS A 109 18.72 1.92 -5.73
N LEU A 110 17.44 1.69 -5.39
CA LEU A 110 16.38 1.56 -6.40
C LEU A 110 16.20 2.86 -7.18
N SER A 111 16.26 4.01 -6.51
CA SER A 111 16.21 5.33 -7.17
C SER A 111 17.33 5.49 -8.19
N ASP A 112 18.58 5.16 -7.81
CA ASP A 112 19.74 5.23 -8.70
C ASP A 112 19.58 4.29 -9.92
N LEU A 113 18.97 3.11 -9.73
CA LEU A 113 18.70 2.19 -10.84
C LEU A 113 17.62 2.75 -11.78
N LEU A 114 16.57 3.39 -11.23
CA LEU A 114 15.48 3.98 -12.00
C LEU A 114 15.92 5.22 -12.79
N ALA A 115 16.94 5.95 -12.33
CA ALA A 115 17.53 7.08 -13.06
C ALA A 115 18.02 6.69 -14.44
N LYS A 116 18.52 5.45 -14.63
CA LYS A 116 18.96 4.92 -15.93
C LYS A 116 17.84 4.83 -16.95
N TYR A 117 16.57 4.75 -16.48
CA TYR A 117 15.36 4.75 -17.32
C TYR A 117 14.72 6.14 -17.44
N LYS A 118 15.46 7.20 -17.06
CA LYS A 118 14.96 8.60 -17.06
C LYS A 118 13.66 8.77 -16.25
N LEU A 119 13.46 7.93 -15.23
CA LEU A 119 12.30 8.00 -14.34
C LEU A 119 12.62 8.87 -13.13
N LYS A 120 11.67 9.72 -12.77
CA LYS A 120 11.69 10.42 -11.49
C LYS A 120 11.12 9.52 -10.39
N VAL A 121 11.55 9.76 -9.17
CA VAL A 121 11.05 9.09 -7.97
C VAL A 121 10.38 10.12 -7.08
N VAL A 122 9.16 9.86 -6.66
CA VAL A 122 8.41 10.70 -5.73
C VAL A 122 8.25 9.96 -4.41
N LEU A 123 8.78 10.50 -3.33
CA LEU A 123 8.62 9.92 -1.99
C LEU A 123 7.31 10.41 -1.38
N ILE A 124 6.51 9.49 -0.84
CA ILE A 124 5.30 9.78 -0.07
C ILE A 124 5.34 9.09 1.28
N GLY A 125 4.67 9.68 2.26
CA GLY A 125 4.58 9.19 3.64
C GLY A 125 4.01 10.26 4.54
N PHE A 126 3.90 9.96 5.84
CA PHE A 126 3.32 10.88 6.81
C PHE A 126 3.99 10.75 8.17
N GLY A 127 4.27 11.90 8.78
CA GLY A 127 4.83 12.00 10.13
C GLY A 127 6.35 12.00 10.17
N LYS A 128 6.90 12.28 11.35
CA LYS A 128 8.32 12.52 11.58
C LYS A 128 9.23 11.36 11.15
N ASP A 129 8.80 10.13 11.39
CA ASP A 129 9.60 8.95 11.05
C ASP A 129 9.78 8.83 9.53
N ASP A 130 8.72 9.09 8.76
CA ASP A 130 8.78 9.05 7.30
C ASP A 130 9.55 10.25 6.72
N GLU A 131 9.47 11.43 7.37
CA GLU A 131 10.30 12.59 7.04
C GLU A 131 11.80 12.27 7.21
N GLN A 132 12.19 11.65 8.33
CA GLN A 132 13.57 11.23 8.58
C GLN A 132 14.04 10.19 7.55
N LYS A 133 13.22 9.18 7.23
CA LYS A 133 13.53 8.19 6.21
C LYS A 133 13.71 8.84 4.84
N SER A 134 12.81 9.75 4.46
CA SER A 134 12.91 10.43 3.16
C SER A 134 14.18 11.25 3.02
N GLN A 135 14.57 11.96 4.07
CA GLN A 135 15.85 12.69 4.10
C GLN A 135 17.05 11.75 4.00
N ALA A 136 17.02 10.60 4.69
CA ALA A 136 18.08 9.60 4.62
C ALA A 136 18.19 8.98 3.22
N ILE A 137 17.05 8.68 2.58
CA ILE A 137 17.03 8.17 1.20
C ILE A 137 17.66 9.16 0.24
N ILE A 138 17.28 10.45 0.31
CA ILE A 138 17.82 11.51 -0.55
C ILE A 138 19.32 11.67 -0.34
N LYS A 139 19.78 11.62 0.91
CA LYS A 139 21.21 11.72 1.25
C LYS A 139 22.05 10.56 0.72
N LEU A 140 21.45 9.36 0.65
CA LEU A 140 22.15 8.13 0.20
C LEU A 140 22.10 7.93 -1.31
N ALA A 141 21.09 8.46 -1.98
CA ALA A 141 20.96 8.39 -3.43
C ALA A 141 22.08 9.19 -4.11
N ARG A 142 22.57 8.66 -5.22
CA ARG A 142 23.66 9.29 -6.02
C ARG A 142 23.10 10.17 -7.12
N ASP A 143 21.95 9.79 -7.67
CA ASP A 143 21.27 10.50 -8.74
C ASP A 143 20.24 11.49 -8.18
N ASN A 144 20.19 12.69 -8.76
CA ASN A 144 19.24 13.74 -8.35
C ASN A 144 17.88 13.57 -9.05
N ASN A 145 17.28 12.39 -8.95
CA ASN A 145 15.99 12.08 -9.55
C ASN A 145 14.83 11.98 -8.54
N ILE A 146 15.10 12.25 -7.24
CA ILE A 146 14.15 12.10 -6.14
C ILE A 146 13.49 13.43 -5.80
N ILE A 147 12.17 13.40 -5.64
CA ILE A 147 11.32 14.50 -5.19
C ILE A 147 10.61 14.09 -3.91
N ASN A 148 10.67 14.93 -2.89
CA ASN A 148 10.11 14.61 -1.59
C ASN A 148 8.76 15.29 -1.37
N PHE A 149 7.67 14.48 -1.33
CA PHE A 149 6.32 14.92 -0.99
C PHE A 149 5.82 14.32 0.34
N VAL A 150 6.70 13.74 1.15
CA VAL A 150 6.36 13.27 2.51
C VAL A 150 5.79 14.43 3.33
N GLY A 151 4.60 14.22 3.90
CA GLY A 151 3.88 15.22 4.70
C GLY A 151 3.26 16.38 3.92
N LYS A 152 3.34 16.39 2.57
CA LYS A 152 2.87 17.52 1.74
C LYS A 152 1.50 17.31 1.11
N THR A 153 0.93 16.10 1.20
CA THR A 153 -0.33 15.75 0.54
C THR A 153 -1.33 15.15 1.53
N SER A 154 -2.61 15.50 1.38
CA SER A 154 -3.71 14.79 2.01
C SER A 154 -3.90 13.40 1.38
N LEU A 155 -4.79 12.57 1.94
CA LEU A 155 -5.08 11.24 1.38
C LEU A 155 -5.61 11.33 -0.05
N MET A 156 -6.52 12.26 -0.33
CA MET A 156 -7.12 12.40 -1.66
C MET A 156 -6.15 13.03 -2.66
N GLN A 157 -5.31 13.97 -2.23
CA GLN A 157 -4.20 14.49 -3.04
C GLN A 157 -3.17 13.40 -3.35
N THR A 158 -2.88 12.52 -2.39
CA THR A 158 -2.04 11.32 -2.63
C THR A 158 -2.69 10.40 -3.65
N ALA A 159 -4.02 10.19 -3.60
CA ALA A 159 -4.74 9.41 -4.61
C ALA A 159 -4.59 10.03 -6.03
N ARG A 160 -4.68 11.35 -6.16
CA ARG A 160 -4.41 12.06 -7.43
C ARG A 160 -2.98 11.83 -7.90
N LEU A 161 -2.00 11.96 -7.02
CA LEU A 161 -0.59 11.74 -7.33
C LEU A 161 -0.33 10.31 -7.80
N ILE A 162 -0.94 9.32 -7.13
CA ILE A 162 -0.86 7.90 -7.52
C ILE A 162 -1.44 7.68 -8.92
N LYS A 163 -2.60 8.27 -9.24
CA LYS A 163 -3.21 8.17 -10.58
C LYS A 163 -2.29 8.66 -11.70
N LEU A 164 -1.40 9.60 -11.42
CA LEU A 164 -0.45 10.15 -12.39
C LEU A 164 0.86 9.35 -12.46
N SER A 165 1.13 8.48 -11.51
CA SER A 165 2.36 7.68 -11.46
C SER A 165 2.30 6.45 -12.36
N LYS A 166 3.47 5.89 -12.68
CA LYS A 166 3.59 4.60 -13.39
C LYS A 166 3.39 3.41 -12.47
N ALA A 167 3.81 3.52 -11.22
CA ALA A 167 3.69 2.49 -10.19
C ALA A 167 3.91 3.07 -8.81
N VAL A 168 3.51 2.32 -7.80
CA VAL A 168 3.85 2.57 -6.40
C VAL A 168 4.65 1.40 -5.86
N VAL A 169 5.77 1.67 -5.19
CA VAL A 169 6.64 0.66 -4.56
C VAL A 169 6.69 0.90 -3.06
N GLY A 170 6.56 -0.13 -2.27
CA GLY A 170 6.66 -0.04 -0.81
C GLY A 170 6.23 -1.31 -0.09
N GLY A 171 6.27 -1.30 1.23
CA GLY A 171 5.75 -2.38 2.06
C GLY A 171 4.22 -2.42 2.09
N ASP A 172 3.65 -3.40 2.78
CA ASP A 172 2.19 -3.50 3.01
C ASP A 172 1.70 -2.29 3.82
N THR A 173 1.22 -1.28 3.12
CA THR A 173 0.70 -0.01 3.66
C THR A 173 -0.50 0.50 2.86
N GLY A 174 -1.27 1.42 3.45
CA GLY A 174 -2.47 2.01 2.84
C GLY A 174 -2.24 2.59 1.43
N ASN A 175 -1.07 3.17 1.16
CA ASN A 175 -0.74 3.74 -0.14
C ASN A 175 -0.66 2.67 -1.26
N LEU A 176 -0.20 1.46 -0.95
CA LEU A 176 -0.15 0.36 -1.92
C LEU A 176 -1.57 -0.19 -2.20
N HIS A 177 -2.41 -0.27 -1.17
CA HIS A 177 -3.82 -0.64 -1.35
C HIS A 177 -4.58 0.43 -2.12
N LEU A 178 -4.28 1.72 -1.89
CA LEU A 178 -4.84 2.83 -2.65
C LEU A 178 -4.44 2.77 -4.13
N ALA A 179 -3.17 2.45 -4.42
CA ALA A 179 -2.71 2.23 -5.79
C ALA A 179 -3.47 1.08 -6.47
N ALA A 180 -3.60 -0.07 -5.80
CA ALA A 180 -4.36 -1.20 -6.32
C ALA A 180 -5.84 -0.84 -6.57
N ALA A 181 -6.48 -0.09 -5.66
CA ALA A 181 -7.86 0.39 -5.81
C ALA A 181 -8.03 1.36 -6.99
N LEU A 182 -6.99 2.07 -7.37
CA LEU A 182 -6.94 2.97 -8.53
C LEU A 182 -6.47 2.29 -9.83
N ASN A 183 -6.25 0.98 -9.81
CA ASN A 183 -5.69 0.19 -10.92
C ASN A 183 -4.30 0.67 -11.37
N ILE A 184 -3.53 1.26 -10.45
CA ILE A 184 -2.12 1.59 -10.65
C ILE A 184 -1.26 0.44 -10.13
N PRO A 185 -0.24 -0.01 -10.85
CA PRO A 185 0.63 -1.09 -10.43
C PRO A 185 1.22 -0.85 -9.04
N ALA A 186 0.90 -1.73 -8.09
CA ALA A 186 1.33 -1.68 -6.70
C ALA A 186 2.36 -2.76 -6.42
N ILE A 187 3.66 -2.44 -6.56
CA ILE A 187 4.75 -3.37 -6.26
C ILE A 187 4.91 -3.44 -4.74
N MET A 188 4.30 -4.45 -4.15
CA MET A 188 4.21 -4.60 -2.70
C MET A 188 5.25 -5.57 -2.17
N LEU A 189 6.10 -5.06 -1.28
CA LEU A 189 7.16 -5.83 -0.62
C LEU A 189 6.58 -6.42 0.67
N MET A 190 6.51 -7.73 0.75
CA MET A 190 5.82 -8.42 1.84
C MET A 190 6.72 -9.44 2.54
N GLY A 191 6.56 -9.55 3.85
CA GLY A 191 7.23 -10.51 4.72
C GLY A 191 6.29 -10.92 5.86
N PRO A 192 6.05 -10.06 6.87
CA PRO A 192 5.29 -10.47 8.05
C PRO A 192 3.78 -10.62 7.83
N THR A 193 3.23 -10.23 6.69
CA THR A 193 1.81 -10.36 6.35
C THR A 193 1.57 -11.29 5.17
N ASP A 194 0.46 -12.03 5.20
CA ASP A 194 0.09 -12.98 4.16
C ASP A 194 -0.39 -12.26 2.89
N PRO A 195 0.27 -12.46 1.74
CA PRO A 195 -0.08 -11.82 0.48
C PRO A 195 -1.45 -12.24 -0.05
N ASN A 196 -1.90 -13.46 0.20
CA ASN A 196 -3.23 -13.93 -0.22
C ASN A 196 -4.35 -13.14 0.47
N ARG A 197 -4.08 -12.70 1.70
CA ARG A 197 -5.05 -11.92 2.48
C ARG A 197 -4.89 -10.41 2.31
N ASN A 198 -3.66 -9.91 2.27
CA ASN A 198 -3.33 -8.49 2.34
C ASN A 198 -2.49 -7.97 1.16
N GLY A 199 -2.29 -8.75 0.11
CA GLY A 199 -1.60 -8.26 -1.09
C GLY A 199 -2.36 -7.12 -1.79
N PRO A 200 -1.83 -6.56 -2.87
CA PRO A 200 -2.55 -5.57 -3.64
C PRO A 200 -3.72 -6.24 -4.36
N TYR A 201 -4.94 -5.74 -4.13
CA TYR A 201 -6.16 -6.37 -4.61
C TYR A 201 -6.18 -6.50 -6.14
N ARG A 202 -6.42 -7.71 -6.63
CA ARG A 202 -6.38 -8.08 -8.07
C ARG A 202 -5.04 -7.82 -8.77
N GLN A 203 -3.95 -7.75 -8.01
CA GLN A 203 -2.59 -7.55 -8.51
C GLN A 203 -1.59 -8.46 -7.76
N SER A 204 -1.97 -9.71 -7.49
CA SER A 204 -1.13 -10.65 -6.72
C SER A 204 0.24 -10.89 -7.38
N GLU A 205 0.33 -10.76 -8.70
CA GLU A 205 1.56 -10.83 -9.47
C GLU A 205 2.57 -9.73 -9.12
N ASN A 206 2.11 -8.62 -8.54
CA ASN A 206 2.94 -7.48 -8.16
C ASN A 206 3.52 -7.60 -6.73
N VAL A 207 3.36 -8.76 -6.09
CA VAL A 207 3.96 -9.03 -4.78
C VAL A 207 5.40 -9.52 -4.94
N ILE A 208 6.29 -9.02 -4.10
CA ILE A 208 7.64 -9.56 -3.88
C ILE A 208 7.73 -10.02 -2.43
N LEU A 209 7.92 -11.32 -2.22
CA LEU A 209 8.06 -11.90 -0.90
C LEU A 209 9.49 -11.82 -0.39
N ALA A 210 9.65 -11.65 0.92
CA ALA A 210 10.95 -11.68 1.58
C ALA A 210 11.64 -13.05 1.46
N GLY A 211 10.87 -14.13 1.30
CA GLY A 211 11.40 -15.47 1.10
C GLY A 211 11.86 -16.15 2.38
N HIS A 212 11.36 -15.73 3.54
CA HIS A 212 11.60 -16.40 4.81
C HIS A 212 10.57 -17.48 5.06
N GLU A 213 10.97 -18.60 5.65
CA GLU A 213 10.04 -19.69 6.10
C GLU A 213 8.89 -19.18 6.98
N CYS A 214 9.09 -18.04 7.65
CA CYS A 214 8.11 -17.44 8.54
C CYS A 214 7.32 -16.27 7.89
N ASP A 215 7.37 -16.11 6.57
CA ASP A 215 6.55 -15.11 5.90
C ASP A 215 5.06 -15.31 6.24
N GLY A 216 4.33 -14.20 6.41
CA GLY A 216 2.96 -14.26 6.89
C GLY A 216 2.77 -14.52 8.39
N CYS A 217 3.78 -14.33 9.23
CA CYS A 217 3.76 -14.60 10.67
C CYS A 217 2.87 -13.66 11.51
N TRP A 218 2.43 -12.53 10.97
CA TRP A 218 1.59 -11.50 11.62
C TRP A 218 2.17 -10.89 12.91
N LYS A 219 3.49 -10.98 13.11
CA LYS A 219 4.17 -10.39 14.27
C LYS A 219 4.65 -8.99 13.93
N ARG A 220 4.35 -8.02 14.80
CA ARG A 220 4.83 -6.62 14.65
C ARG A 220 6.31 -6.48 14.99
N THR A 221 6.82 -7.36 15.84
CA THR A 221 8.22 -7.43 16.23
C THR A 221 8.73 -8.84 15.95
N CYS A 222 9.85 -8.95 15.29
CA CYS A 222 10.42 -10.23 14.93
C CYS A 222 11.14 -10.86 16.12
N ALA A 223 10.69 -12.04 16.57
CA ALA A 223 11.35 -12.79 17.65
C ALA A 223 12.73 -13.34 17.24
N LYS A 224 12.97 -13.47 15.93
CA LYS A 224 14.26 -13.91 15.38
C LYS A 224 15.20 -12.72 15.11
N ASN A 225 14.80 -11.51 15.43
CA ASN A 225 15.54 -10.26 15.19
C ASN A 225 15.99 -10.07 13.73
N ILE A 226 15.14 -10.51 12.78
CA ILE A 226 15.39 -10.40 11.34
C ILE A 226 14.71 -9.12 10.83
N ASP A 227 15.46 -8.32 10.03
CA ASP A 227 14.82 -7.33 9.16
C ASP A 227 14.17 -8.06 7.99
N CYS A 228 12.84 -8.23 8.06
CA CYS A 228 12.10 -9.08 7.14
C CYS A 228 12.28 -8.68 5.68
N LEU A 229 12.29 -7.37 5.37
CA LEU A 229 12.36 -6.91 3.98
C LEU A 229 13.79 -6.69 3.48
N ALA A 230 14.82 -6.86 4.31
CA ALA A 230 16.22 -6.70 3.90
C ALA A 230 16.68 -7.74 2.85
N SER A 231 16.01 -8.90 2.80
CA SER A 231 16.25 -9.94 1.78
C SER A 231 15.83 -9.49 0.38
N ILE A 232 14.80 -8.65 0.26
CA ILE A 232 14.34 -8.11 -1.01
C ILE A 232 15.34 -7.08 -1.51
N LYS A 233 15.93 -7.34 -2.68
CA LYS A 233 16.95 -6.47 -3.27
C LYS A 233 16.36 -5.56 -4.35
N PRO A 234 16.92 -4.35 -4.57
CA PRO A 234 16.42 -3.41 -5.59
C PRO A 234 16.32 -4.01 -6.99
N ASN A 235 17.21 -4.91 -7.38
CA ASN A 235 17.15 -5.58 -8.67
C ASN A 235 15.90 -6.45 -8.84
N GLN A 236 15.37 -7.05 -7.78
CA GLN A 236 14.10 -7.81 -7.84
C GLN A 236 12.92 -6.87 -8.13
N VAL A 237 12.96 -5.64 -7.61
CA VAL A 237 11.95 -4.63 -7.92
C VAL A 237 12.06 -4.17 -9.37
N ILE A 238 13.29 -3.92 -9.86
CA ILE A 238 13.54 -3.59 -11.29
C ILE A 238 13.01 -4.70 -12.19
N GLU A 239 13.31 -5.95 -11.87
CA GLU A 239 12.83 -7.10 -12.66
C GLU A 239 11.30 -7.18 -12.66
N LYS A 240 10.66 -6.96 -11.52
CA LYS A 240 9.20 -6.90 -11.42
C LYS A 240 8.60 -5.78 -12.28
N LEU A 241 9.20 -4.60 -12.27
CA LEU A 241 8.77 -3.46 -13.09
C LEU A 241 8.96 -3.73 -14.59
N ARG A 242 9.99 -4.49 -15.00
CA ARG A 242 10.18 -4.94 -16.39
C ARG A 242 9.10 -5.93 -16.80
N GLN A 243 8.83 -6.95 -15.99
CA GLN A 243 7.79 -7.95 -16.24
C GLN A 243 6.40 -7.32 -16.39
N SER A 244 6.16 -6.21 -15.72
CA SER A 244 4.92 -5.41 -15.82
C SER A 244 4.97 -4.40 -16.98
N GLU A 245 5.96 -4.46 -17.89
CA GLU A 245 6.17 -3.54 -19.02
C GLU A 245 6.27 -2.05 -18.65
N LEU A 246 6.56 -1.76 -17.38
CA LEU A 246 6.69 -0.39 -16.86
C LEU A 246 8.07 0.21 -17.14
N LEU A 247 9.08 -0.65 -17.33
CA LEU A 247 10.41 -0.29 -17.78
C LEU A 247 10.65 -0.89 -19.16
N LYS A 248 10.93 -0.04 -20.14
CA LYS A 248 11.40 -0.47 -21.47
C LYS A 248 12.85 -0.07 -21.57
N ASP A 249 13.69 -0.99 -22.00
CA ASP A 249 15.05 -0.67 -22.42
C ASP A 249 14.94 0.19 -23.70
N GLU A 250 15.53 1.41 -23.68
CA GLU A 250 15.63 2.29 -24.84
C GLU A 250 16.76 1.85 -25.76
#